data_206260242fdc45eac15fc0920050ef3d
#
_entry.id   206260242fdc45eac15fc0920050ef3d
#
_cell.length_a   1.000
_cell.length_b   1.000
_cell.length_c   1.000
_cell.angle_alpha   90.00
_cell.angle_beta   90.00
_cell.angle_gamma   90.00
#
_symmetry.space_group_name_H-M   'P 1'
#
loop_
_entity.id
_entity.type
_entity.pdbx_description
1 polymer ?
#
loop_
_entity_poly.entity_id
_entity_poly.type
_entity_poly.pdbx_seq_one_letter_code
_entity_poly.pdbx_strand_id
1 'polypeptide(L)'
;MNKPIVGITMGDPAGSGPEITIKALADPEQYSYCRPIVVGDVKVMEQAKKFVGREDIVIHRCEKVSDALFTPGTIDVLHLDLIEDISKFEIAKVSVEGGNAAFQCVKKVIELAMAGEVDATCTNALNKEAMNKALEYYHGEKSDGYTHFDGHTEIYATYTHTKKYTMMLAHHDLRVVHVSTHVSLREACDRVKKERVLEVIEIA
;
A
#
# COMPACT_ATOMS: atom_id res chain seq x y z
N MET A 1 25.84 -0.03 -7.67
CA MET A 1 24.91 -0.50 -6.63
C MET A 1 23.65 -1.01 -7.30
N ASN A 2 23.09 -2.12 -6.85
CA ASN A 2 21.79 -2.56 -7.35
C ASN A 2 20.72 -1.54 -6.92
N LYS A 3 19.80 -1.21 -7.83
CA LYS A 3 18.65 -0.34 -7.50
C LYS A 3 17.78 -1.02 -6.44
N PRO A 4 17.15 -0.26 -5.51
CA PRO A 4 16.29 -0.84 -4.50
C PRO A 4 15.04 -1.49 -5.13
N ILE A 5 14.58 -2.59 -4.54
CA ILE A 5 13.28 -3.19 -4.87
C ILE A 5 12.21 -2.44 -4.07
N VAL A 6 11.20 -1.92 -4.77
CA VAL A 6 10.08 -1.22 -4.14
C VAL A 6 8.82 -2.05 -4.31
N GLY A 7 8.27 -2.52 -3.19
CA GLY A 7 6.98 -3.18 -3.15
C GLY A 7 5.85 -2.14 -3.18
N ILE A 8 5.00 -2.19 -4.20
CA ILE A 8 3.91 -1.22 -4.40
C ILE A 8 2.58 -1.94 -4.19
N THR A 9 1.75 -1.51 -3.23
CA THR A 9 0.43 -2.12 -3.09
C THR A 9 -0.48 -1.72 -4.25
N MET A 10 -1.29 -2.64 -4.74
CA MET A 10 -2.34 -2.34 -5.72
C MET A 10 -3.35 -1.31 -5.17
N GLY A 11 -3.60 -1.32 -3.84
CA GLY A 11 -4.62 -0.52 -3.19
C GLY A 11 -6.01 -1.13 -3.32
N ASP A 12 -7.05 -0.30 -3.14
CA ASP A 12 -8.44 -0.73 -3.31
C ASP A 12 -8.72 -1.01 -4.79
N PRO A 13 -9.07 -2.25 -5.17
CA PRO A 13 -9.37 -2.60 -6.55
C PRO A 13 -10.60 -1.89 -7.12
N ALA A 14 -11.52 -1.40 -6.27
CA ALA A 14 -12.66 -0.58 -6.67
C ALA A 14 -12.32 0.90 -6.85
N GLY A 15 -11.12 1.31 -6.45
CA GLY A 15 -10.63 2.70 -6.50
C GLY A 15 -9.63 2.96 -7.63
N SER A 16 -8.93 4.09 -7.52
CA SER A 16 -7.97 4.57 -8.54
C SER A 16 -6.56 3.96 -8.41
N GLY A 17 -6.28 3.20 -7.35
CA GLY A 17 -4.94 2.64 -7.08
C GLY A 17 -4.36 1.85 -8.25
N PRO A 18 -5.07 0.86 -8.81
CA PRO A 18 -4.59 0.06 -9.93
C PRO A 18 -4.25 0.91 -11.17
N GLU A 19 -5.12 1.89 -11.50
CA GLU A 19 -4.91 2.79 -12.65
C GLU A 19 -3.70 3.72 -12.47
N ILE A 20 -3.51 4.26 -11.24
CA ILE A 20 -2.36 5.10 -10.90
C ILE A 20 -1.08 4.28 -11.04
N THR A 21 -1.08 3.03 -10.58
CA THR A 21 0.06 2.12 -10.69
C THR A 21 0.43 1.87 -12.16
N ILE A 22 -0.56 1.56 -13.01
CA ILE A 22 -0.30 1.39 -14.45
C ILE A 22 0.30 2.65 -15.06
N LYS A 23 -0.28 3.83 -14.78
CA LYS A 23 0.22 5.11 -15.33
C LYS A 23 1.65 5.42 -14.87
N ALA A 24 1.94 5.21 -13.60
CA ALA A 24 3.26 5.47 -13.04
C ALA A 24 4.32 4.52 -13.62
N LEU A 25 4.05 3.22 -13.63
CA LEU A 25 5.01 2.21 -14.08
C LEU A 25 5.08 2.05 -15.61
N ALA A 26 4.17 2.67 -16.34
CA ALA A 26 4.28 2.80 -17.79
C ALA A 26 5.39 3.78 -18.22
N ASP A 27 5.86 4.63 -17.30
CA ASP A 27 7.01 5.51 -17.52
C ASP A 27 8.32 4.73 -17.28
N PRO A 28 9.15 4.53 -18.33
CA PRO A 28 10.41 3.80 -18.19
C PRO A 28 11.41 4.49 -17.26
N GLU A 29 11.25 5.79 -16.99
CA GLU A 29 12.12 6.54 -16.09
C GLU A 29 12.07 5.99 -14.66
N GLN A 30 10.93 5.46 -14.21
CA GLN A 30 10.76 4.88 -12.88
C GLN A 30 11.74 3.72 -12.64
N TYR A 31 11.99 2.93 -13.68
CA TYR A 31 12.96 1.82 -13.63
C TYR A 31 14.42 2.30 -13.61
N SER A 32 14.67 3.59 -13.81
CA SER A 32 16.01 4.17 -13.59
C SER A 32 16.32 4.36 -12.10
N TYR A 33 15.30 4.56 -11.26
CA TYR A 33 15.42 4.82 -9.83
C TYR A 33 15.30 3.56 -8.98
N CYS A 34 14.38 2.65 -9.34
CA CYS A 34 14.10 1.46 -8.55
C CYS A 34 13.76 0.24 -9.42
N ARG A 35 13.55 -0.90 -8.75
CA ARG A 35 13.00 -2.14 -9.29
C ARG A 35 11.59 -2.33 -8.69
N PRO A 36 10.53 -1.85 -9.36
CA PRO A 36 9.19 -1.90 -8.80
C PRO A 36 8.57 -3.29 -8.95
N ILE A 37 7.86 -3.76 -7.92
CA ILE A 37 6.98 -4.93 -7.95
C ILE A 37 5.64 -4.57 -7.31
N VAL A 38 4.55 -4.87 -7.99
CA VAL A 38 3.19 -4.63 -7.48
C VAL A 38 2.74 -5.82 -6.64
N VAL A 39 2.20 -5.57 -5.47
CA VAL A 39 1.54 -6.58 -4.63
C VAL A 39 0.04 -6.44 -4.81
N GLY A 40 -0.60 -7.42 -5.45
CA GLY A 40 -2.01 -7.30 -5.79
C GLY A 40 -2.57 -8.48 -6.59
N ASP A 41 -3.60 -8.20 -7.36
CA ASP A 41 -4.30 -9.18 -8.20
C ASP A 41 -4.09 -8.88 -9.69
N VAL A 42 -3.55 -9.85 -10.41
CA VAL A 42 -3.30 -9.76 -11.87
C VAL A 42 -4.58 -9.44 -12.64
N LYS A 43 -5.73 -10.01 -12.25
CA LYS A 43 -7.03 -9.76 -12.91
C LYS A 43 -7.42 -8.30 -12.86
N VAL A 44 -7.20 -7.66 -11.69
CA VAL A 44 -7.47 -6.23 -11.48
C VAL A 44 -6.50 -5.37 -12.29
N MET A 45 -5.20 -5.70 -12.28
CA MET A 45 -4.20 -4.96 -13.03
C MET A 45 -4.42 -5.05 -14.56
N GLU A 46 -4.84 -6.21 -15.06
CA GLU A 46 -5.24 -6.39 -16.47
C GLU A 46 -6.48 -5.57 -16.84
N GLN A 47 -7.44 -5.42 -15.93
CA GLN A 47 -8.60 -4.57 -16.12
C GLN A 47 -8.21 -3.09 -16.09
N ALA A 48 -7.42 -2.67 -15.12
CA ALA A 48 -6.94 -1.30 -14.98
C ALA A 48 -6.14 -0.82 -16.20
N LYS A 49 -5.31 -1.69 -16.76
CA LYS A 49 -4.55 -1.44 -18.00
C LYS A 49 -5.47 -1.00 -19.15
N LYS A 50 -6.62 -1.67 -19.31
CA LYS A 50 -7.61 -1.33 -20.34
C LYS A 50 -8.28 0.02 -20.08
N PHE A 51 -8.62 0.31 -18.81
CA PHE A 51 -9.24 1.59 -18.44
C PHE A 51 -8.35 2.80 -18.74
N VAL A 52 -7.06 2.65 -18.59
CA VAL A 52 -6.12 3.75 -18.86
C VAL A 52 -5.58 3.75 -20.30
N GLY A 53 -6.04 2.82 -21.16
CA GLY A 53 -5.66 2.74 -22.57
C GLY A 53 -4.17 2.37 -22.77
N ARG A 54 -3.59 1.58 -21.88
CA ARG A 54 -2.19 1.15 -21.92
C ARG A 54 -2.08 -0.36 -22.18
N GLU A 55 -2.73 -0.82 -23.24
CA GLU A 55 -2.69 -2.23 -23.64
C GLU A 55 -1.29 -2.67 -24.13
N ASP A 56 -0.41 -1.73 -24.41
CA ASP A 56 1.00 -1.96 -24.71
C ASP A 56 1.80 -2.51 -23.51
N ILE A 57 1.32 -2.33 -22.28
CA ILE A 57 1.97 -2.84 -21.06
C ILE A 57 1.68 -4.33 -20.86
N VAL A 58 2.71 -5.08 -20.54
CA VAL A 58 2.58 -6.51 -20.15
C VAL A 58 2.42 -6.59 -18.64
N ILE A 59 1.40 -7.29 -18.17
CA ILE A 59 1.27 -7.65 -16.74
C ILE A 59 1.91 -9.04 -16.57
N HIS A 60 3.01 -9.07 -15.82
CA HIS A 60 3.74 -10.30 -15.55
C HIS A 60 3.39 -10.84 -14.16
N ARG A 61 2.81 -12.02 -14.10
CA ARG A 61 2.47 -12.70 -12.85
C ARG A 61 3.71 -13.26 -12.18
N CYS A 62 3.93 -12.91 -10.93
CA CYS A 62 4.97 -13.45 -10.06
C CYS A 62 4.33 -14.20 -8.89
N GLU A 63 4.93 -15.32 -8.49
CA GLU A 63 4.57 -16.06 -7.26
C GLU A 63 5.48 -15.64 -6.09
N LYS A 64 6.66 -15.11 -6.39
CA LYS A 64 7.66 -14.59 -5.44
C LYS A 64 8.42 -13.43 -6.06
N VAL A 65 9.05 -12.60 -5.23
CA VAL A 65 9.78 -11.40 -5.67
C VAL A 65 10.91 -11.74 -6.66
N SER A 66 11.55 -12.90 -6.49
CA SER A 66 12.64 -13.34 -7.39
C SER A 66 12.19 -13.70 -8.81
N ASP A 67 10.89 -13.82 -9.07
CA ASP A 67 10.36 -14.09 -10.42
C ASP A 67 10.26 -12.80 -11.26
N ALA A 68 10.38 -11.63 -10.61
CA ALA A 68 10.20 -10.34 -11.25
C ALA A 68 11.30 -10.03 -12.28
N LEU A 69 10.90 -9.49 -13.42
CA LEU A 69 11.76 -9.14 -14.55
C LEU A 69 12.36 -7.74 -14.40
N PHE A 70 11.67 -6.82 -13.71
CA PHE A 70 12.05 -5.42 -13.51
C PHE A 70 12.40 -4.70 -14.81
N THR A 71 11.63 -4.94 -15.87
CA THR A 71 11.90 -4.43 -17.21
C THR A 71 10.84 -3.40 -17.62
N PRO A 72 11.24 -2.20 -18.13
CA PRO A 72 10.28 -1.23 -18.66
C PRO A 72 9.34 -1.85 -19.70
N GLY A 73 8.06 -1.45 -19.67
CA GLY A 73 7.02 -2.03 -20.50
C GLY A 73 6.38 -3.29 -19.92
N THR A 74 6.95 -3.83 -18.84
CA THR A 74 6.38 -4.96 -18.08
C THR A 74 6.17 -4.53 -16.63
N ILE A 75 4.98 -4.78 -16.09
CA ILE A 75 4.66 -4.58 -14.68
C ILE A 75 4.61 -5.94 -14.00
N ASP A 76 5.57 -6.20 -13.12
CA ASP A 76 5.61 -7.41 -12.31
C ASP A 76 4.57 -7.32 -11.19
N VAL A 77 3.72 -8.34 -11.07
CA VAL A 77 2.65 -8.40 -10.06
C VAL A 77 2.80 -9.67 -9.24
N LEU A 78 3.17 -9.53 -7.97
CA LEU A 78 3.06 -10.61 -6.99
C LEU A 78 1.58 -10.87 -6.75
N HIS A 79 1.11 -11.99 -7.27
CA HIS A 79 -0.32 -12.30 -7.36
C HIS A 79 -0.84 -12.93 -6.07
N LEU A 80 -1.88 -12.33 -5.50
CA LEU A 80 -2.49 -12.79 -4.25
C LEU A 80 -3.88 -13.43 -4.42
N ASP A 81 -4.41 -13.49 -5.66
CA ASP A 81 -5.73 -14.05 -5.99
C ASP A 81 -6.86 -13.53 -5.08
N LEU A 82 -7.02 -12.21 -5.06
CA LEU A 82 -7.86 -11.51 -4.06
C LEU A 82 -9.31 -11.32 -4.50
N ILE A 83 -9.56 -11.29 -5.82
CA ILE A 83 -10.87 -11.08 -6.41
C ILE A 83 -11.35 -12.39 -7.03
N GLU A 84 -12.46 -12.91 -6.55
CA GLU A 84 -12.98 -14.21 -6.99
C GLU A 84 -13.39 -14.17 -8.46
N ASP A 85 -14.25 -13.24 -8.83
CA ASP A 85 -14.75 -13.07 -10.20
C ASP A 85 -14.71 -11.61 -10.63
N ILE A 86 -13.67 -11.26 -11.40
CA ILE A 86 -13.48 -9.89 -11.88
C ILE A 86 -14.63 -9.39 -12.76
N SER A 87 -15.39 -10.28 -13.41
CA SER A 87 -16.53 -9.89 -14.24
C SER A 87 -17.75 -9.41 -13.45
N LYS A 88 -17.82 -9.80 -12.18
CA LYS A 88 -18.87 -9.40 -11.22
C LYS A 88 -18.41 -8.35 -10.23
N PHE A 89 -17.11 -8.07 -10.20
CA PHE A 89 -16.56 -7.09 -9.28
C PHE A 89 -16.98 -5.66 -9.67
N GLU A 90 -17.61 -4.96 -8.73
CA GLU A 90 -18.17 -3.63 -8.98
C GLU A 90 -17.18 -2.52 -8.59
N ILE A 91 -16.71 -1.77 -9.60
CA ILE A 91 -15.84 -0.62 -9.42
C ILE A 91 -16.60 0.56 -8.83
N ALA A 92 -15.90 1.44 -8.09
CA ALA A 92 -16.44 2.62 -7.42
C ALA A 92 -17.50 2.29 -6.34
N LYS A 93 -17.51 1.06 -5.84
CA LYS A 93 -18.37 0.64 -4.73
C LYS A 93 -17.57 0.18 -3.51
N VAL A 94 -18.06 0.56 -2.34
CA VAL A 94 -17.55 0.05 -1.06
C VAL A 94 -18.00 -1.40 -0.92
N SER A 95 -17.05 -2.33 -0.89
CA SER A 95 -17.32 -3.77 -0.76
C SER A 95 -16.37 -4.44 0.24
N VAL A 96 -16.82 -5.54 0.83
CA VAL A 96 -16.01 -6.39 1.71
C VAL A 96 -14.85 -7.00 0.93
N GLU A 97 -15.10 -7.48 -0.29
CA GLU A 97 -14.06 -8.08 -1.14
C GLU A 97 -12.96 -7.07 -1.49
N GLY A 98 -13.33 -5.84 -1.94
CA GLY A 98 -12.38 -4.78 -2.24
C GLY A 98 -11.60 -4.31 -1.01
N GLY A 99 -12.28 -4.16 0.13
CA GLY A 99 -11.65 -3.79 1.40
C GLY A 99 -10.66 -4.85 1.89
N ASN A 100 -11.01 -6.13 1.79
CA ASN A 100 -10.10 -7.22 2.10
C ASN A 100 -8.90 -7.23 1.15
N ALA A 101 -9.12 -7.07 -0.15
CA ALA A 101 -8.05 -7.05 -1.13
C ALA A 101 -7.04 -5.94 -0.85
N ALA A 102 -7.52 -4.71 -0.57
CA ALA A 102 -6.65 -3.60 -0.21
C ALA A 102 -5.83 -3.89 1.05
N PHE A 103 -6.46 -4.44 2.09
CA PHE A 103 -5.78 -4.79 3.35
C PHE A 103 -4.73 -5.87 3.15
N GLN A 104 -5.04 -6.96 2.43
CA GLN A 104 -4.10 -8.06 2.18
C GLN A 104 -2.87 -7.61 1.40
N CYS A 105 -3.02 -6.67 0.46
CA CYS A 105 -1.88 -6.06 -0.24
C CYS A 105 -0.94 -5.33 0.74
N VAL A 106 -1.50 -4.55 1.69
CA VAL A 106 -0.69 -3.84 2.69
C VAL A 106 -0.01 -4.82 3.65
N LYS A 107 -0.75 -5.81 4.15
CA LYS A 107 -0.18 -6.85 5.01
C LYS A 107 0.96 -7.57 4.31
N LYS A 108 0.75 -8.00 3.06
CA LYS A 108 1.77 -8.73 2.28
C LYS A 108 3.02 -7.91 2.01
N VAL A 109 2.89 -6.63 1.63
CA VAL A 109 4.06 -5.80 1.37
C VAL A 109 4.89 -5.55 2.65
N ILE A 110 4.23 -5.47 3.82
CA ILE A 110 4.94 -5.39 5.11
C ILE A 110 5.70 -6.69 5.39
N GLU A 111 5.08 -7.86 5.17
CA GLU A 111 5.75 -9.16 5.31
C GLU A 111 7.03 -9.25 4.45
N LEU A 112 6.94 -8.83 3.18
CA LEU A 112 8.08 -8.80 2.27
C LEU A 112 9.20 -7.87 2.74
N ALA A 113 8.84 -6.70 3.26
CA ALA A 113 9.81 -5.75 3.81
C ALA A 113 10.49 -6.30 5.07
N MET A 114 9.73 -6.91 5.97
CA MET A 114 10.27 -7.53 7.18
C MET A 114 11.15 -8.74 6.88
N ALA A 115 10.88 -9.46 5.79
CA ALA A 115 11.71 -10.56 5.29
C ALA A 115 12.96 -10.09 4.53
N GLY A 116 13.08 -8.78 4.23
CA GLY A 116 14.18 -8.24 3.42
C GLY A 116 14.08 -8.56 1.93
N GLU A 117 12.89 -8.97 1.46
CA GLU A 117 12.65 -9.25 0.03
C GLU A 117 12.41 -7.99 -0.78
N VAL A 118 11.97 -6.90 -0.13
CA VAL A 118 11.89 -5.56 -0.71
C VAL A 118 12.60 -4.55 0.18
N ASP A 119 13.21 -3.53 -0.42
CA ASP A 119 14.00 -2.51 0.28
C ASP A 119 13.14 -1.34 0.78
N ALA A 120 12.00 -1.12 0.13
CA ALA A 120 11.03 -0.07 0.48
C ALA A 120 9.62 -0.48 0.06
N THR A 121 8.64 0.19 0.66
CA THR A 121 7.22 -0.01 0.32
C THR A 121 6.57 1.30 -0.09
N CYS A 122 5.65 1.24 -1.05
CA CYS A 122 4.81 2.33 -1.49
C CYS A 122 3.35 1.88 -1.47
N THR A 123 2.51 2.54 -0.69
CA THR A 123 1.10 2.16 -0.59
C THR A 123 0.22 3.04 -1.46
N ASN A 124 -0.65 2.40 -2.23
CA ASN A 124 -1.74 3.07 -2.93
C ASN A 124 -2.93 3.34 -2.01
N ALA A 125 -3.86 4.16 -2.50
CA ALA A 125 -5.07 4.51 -1.77
C ALA A 125 -5.89 3.28 -1.41
N LEU A 126 -6.38 3.23 -0.18
CA LEU A 126 -7.39 2.29 0.27
C LEU A 126 -8.63 3.05 0.74
N ASN A 127 -9.78 2.41 0.65
CA ASN A 127 -11.00 2.91 1.25
C ASN A 127 -11.11 2.38 2.68
N LYS A 128 -10.99 3.27 3.68
CA LYS A 128 -11.02 2.89 5.11
C LYS A 128 -12.33 2.21 5.51
N GLU A 129 -13.46 2.67 4.96
CA GLU A 129 -14.77 2.07 5.22
C GLU A 129 -14.85 0.65 4.67
N ALA A 130 -14.42 0.43 3.42
CA ALA A 130 -14.38 -0.88 2.81
C ALA A 130 -13.47 -1.83 3.60
N MET A 131 -12.28 -1.36 3.96
CA MET A 131 -11.30 -2.14 4.72
C MET A 131 -11.86 -2.55 6.08
N ASN A 132 -12.37 -1.60 6.87
CA ASN A 132 -12.88 -1.90 8.21
C ASN A 132 -14.14 -2.78 8.17
N LYS A 133 -15.02 -2.59 7.19
CA LYS A 133 -16.13 -3.53 6.93
C LYS A 133 -15.65 -4.95 6.64
N ALA A 134 -14.57 -5.10 5.91
CA ALA A 134 -13.98 -6.42 5.63
C ALA A 134 -13.40 -7.05 6.89
N LEU A 135 -12.63 -6.30 7.68
CA LEU A 135 -12.05 -6.78 8.94
C LEU A 135 -13.13 -7.23 9.93
N GLU A 136 -14.21 -6.47 10.05
CA GLU A 136 -15.36 -6.80 10.87
C GLU A 136 -16.10 -8.04 10.33
N TYR A 137 -16.37 -8.09 9.02
CA TYR A 137 -17.05 -9.21 8.37
C TYR A 137 -16.33 -10.54 8.59
N TYR A 138 -15.00 -10.56 8.53
CA TYR A 138 -14.21 -11.75 8.81
C TYR A 138 -13.86 -11.92 10.28
N HIS A 139 -14.43 -11.13 11.19
CA HIS A 139 -14.20 -11.20 12.65
C HIS A 139 -12.71 -11.24 13.03
N GLY A 140 -11.87 -10.55 12.27
CA GLY A 140 -10.43 -10.55 12.46
C GLY A 140 -9.67 -11.79 11.98
N GLU A 141 -10.34 -12.80 11.43
CA GLU A 141 -9.70 -14.05 10.98
C GLU A 141 -8.60 -13.81 9.93
N LYS A 142 -8.79 -12.81 9.06
CA LYS A 142 -7.82 -12.44 8.01
C LYS A 142 -6.80 -11.36 8.42
N SER A 143 -6.88 -10.90 9.66
CA SER A 143 -6.11 -9.77 10.18
C SER A 143 -5.52 -10.02 11.57
N ASP A 144 -5.28 -11.28 11.91
CA ASP A 144 -4.66 -11.71 13.17
C ASP A 144 -5.42 -11.21 14.42
N GLY A 145 -6.75 -11.15 14.34
CA GLY A 145 -7.67 -10.73 15.40
C GLY A 145 -8.04 -9.24 15.38
N TYR A 146 -7.43 -8.44 14.50
CA TYR A 146 -7.78 -7.02 14.40
C TYR A 146 -9.06 -6.81 13.58
N THR A 147 -9.97 -5.99 14.08
CA THR A 147 -11.24 -5.69 13.44
C THR A 147 -11.34 -4.24 12.96
N HIS A 148 -10.34 -3.40 13.27
CA HIS A 148 -10.32 -2.00 12.88
C HIS A 148 -8.90 -1.44 12.78
N PHE A 149 -8.66 -0.58 11.76
CA PHE A 149 -7.48 0.29 11.65
C PHE A 149 -7.89 1.68 11.16
N ASP A 150 -7.22 2.71 11.68
CA ASP A 150 -7.45 4.10 11.27
C ASP A 150 -6.78 4.43 9.91
N GLY A 151 -5.82 3.64 9.48
CA GLY A 151 -5.14 3.80 8.19
C GLY A 151 -3.85 3.01 8.08
N HIS A 152 -3.07 3.31 7.03
CA HIS A 152 -1.82 2.61 6.75
C HIS A 152 -0.82 2.64 7.90
N THR A 153 -0.66 3.79 8.55
CA THR A 153 0.33 3.98 9.63
C THR A 153 0.12 2.99 10.77
N GLU A 154 -1.14 2.78 11.17
CA GLU A 154 -1.51 1.86 12.25
C GLU A 154 -1.32 0.40 11.82
N ILE A 155 -1.63 0.08 10.56
CA ILE A 155 -1.37 -1.26 10.00
C ILE A 155 0.14 -1.55 10.04
N TYR A 156 0.96 -0.61 9.54
CA TYR A 156 2.41 -0.74 9.58
C TYR A 156 2.93 -0.91 11.00
N ALA A 157 2.54 -0.01 11.92
CA ALA A 157 2.98 -0.08 13.31
C ALA A 157 2.64 -1.43 13.96
N THR A 158 1.45 -1.96 13.67
CA THR A 158 0.99 -3.26 14.20
C THR A 158 1.84 -4.40 13.66
N TYR A 159 1.96 -4.52 12.33
CA TYR A 159 2.63 -5.67 11.71
C TYR A 159 4.15 -5.61 11.73
N THR A 160 4.74 -4.43 12.02
CA THR A 160 6.17 -4.30 12.33
C THR A 160 6.48 -4.35 13.82
N HIS A 161 5.45 -4.51 14.68
CA HIS A 161 5.57 -4.48 16.14
C HIS A 161 6.21 -3.19 16.67
N THR A 162 6.01 -2.08 15.96
CA THR A 162 6.59 -0.78 16.28
C THR A 162 5.72 -0.02 17.28
N LYS A 163 6.28 0.30 18.46
CA LYS A 163 5.57 1.02 19.53
C LYS A 163 5.57 2.53 19.35
N LYS A 164 6.63 3.08 18.76
CA LYS A 164 6.84 4.52 18.60
C LYS A 164 7.04 4.84 17.14
N TYR A 165 6.14 5.65 16.60
CA TYR A 165 6.18 6.06 15.19
C TYR A 165 5.66 7.47 15.04
N THR A 166 6.00 8.09 13.92
CA THR A 166 5.46 9.39 13.51
C THR A 166 5.38 9.47 12.00
N MET A 167 4.56 10.39 11.51
CA MET A 167 4.46 10.69 10.09
C MET A 167 5.42 11.80 9.71
N MET A 168 6.16 11.62 8.63
CA MET A 168 7.02 12.64 8.04
C MET A 168 6.50 13.04 6.68
N LEU A 169 6.36 14.34 6.43
CA LEU A 169 6.22 14.90 5.10
C LEU A 169 7.58 15.42 4.64
N ALA A 170 8.00 15.03 3.45
CA ALA A 170 9.29 15.44 2.89
C ALA A 170 9.12 16.05 1.51
N HIS A 171 9.79 17.19 1.27
CA HIS A 171 9.88 17.84 -0.03
C HIS A 171 11.26 18.45 -0.18
N HIS A 172 12.06 17.93 -1.10
CA HIS A 172 13.50 18.26 -1.20
C HIS A 172 14.18 18.16 0.16
N ASP A 173 14.75 19.26 0.67
CA ASP A 173 15.44 19.30 1.94
C ASP A 173 14.54 19.61 3.14
N LEU A 174 13.26 19.99 2.89
CA LEU A 174 12.29 20.25 3.95
C LEU A 174 11.67 18.91 4.41
N ARG A 175 11.81 18.61 5.70
CA ARG A 175 11.18 17.48 6.37
C ARG A 175 10.39 17.97 7.56
N VAL A 176 9.11 17.59 7.61
CA VAL A 176 8.20 17.97 8.70
C VAL A 176 7.68 16.69 9.34
N VAL A 177 7.92 16.51 10.62
CA VAL A 177 7.38 15.42 11.44
C VAL A 177 6.28 15.91 12.35
N HIS A 178 5.27 15.07 12.58
CA HIS A 178 4.07 15.46 13.30
C HIS A 178 4.11 15.02 14.77
N VAL A 179 3.79 15.93 15.67
CA VAL A 179 3.57 15.64 17.10
C VAL A 179 2.22 14.95 17.31
N SER A 180 1.23 15.31 16.50
CA SER A 180 -0.11 14.71 16.48
C SER A 180 -0.70 14.73 15.07
N THR A 181 -1.64 13.80 14.79
CA THR A 181 -2.36 13.69 13.52
C THR A 181 -3.84 13.41 13.81
N HIS A 182 -4.73 13.77 12.86
CA HIS A 182 -6.16 13.44 12.87
C HIS A 182 -6.93 13.85 14.14
N VAL A 183 -6.62 15.02 14.69
CA VAL A 183 -7.26 15.56 15.88
C VAL A 183 -7.77 16.99 15.64
N SER A 184 -8.71 17.45 16.47
CA SER A 184 -9.15 18.84 16.44
C SER A 184 -8.00 19.79 16.83
N LEU A 185 -8.08 21.06 16.38
CA LEU A 185 -7.06 22.07 16.73
C LEU A 185 -6.87 22.20 18.26
N ARG A 186 -7.96 22.18 19.03
CA ARG A 186 -7.90 22.23 20.50
C ARG A 186 -7.13 21.06 21.08
N GLU A 187 -7.44 19.88 20.64
CA GLU A 187 -6.76 18.66 21.08
C GLU A 187 -5.29 18.62 20.61
N ALA A 188 -4.99 19.14 19.42
CA ALA A 188 -3.61 19.27 18.94
C ALA A 188 -2.78 20.13 19.89
N CYS A 189 -3.32 21.26 20.37
CA CYS A 189 -2.65 22.11 21.38
C CYS A 189 -2.38 21.33 22.67
N ASP A 190 -3.34 20.51 23.13
CA ASP A 190 -3.21 19.71 24.34
C ASP A 190 -2.20 18.58 24.21
N ARG A 191 -1.95 18.10 22.98
CA ARG A 191 -0.97 17.04 22.66
C ARG A 191 0.47 17.54 22.54
N VAL A 192 0.71 18.87 22.51
CA VAL A 192 2.05 19.43 22.52
C VAL A 192 2.61 19.34 23.95
N LYS A 193 3.15 18.18 24.28
CA LYS A 193 3.82 17.90 25.55
C LYS A 193 5.32 17.73 25.31
N LYS A 194 6.14 18.15 26.27
CA LYS A 194 7.60 18.09 26.19
C LYS A 194 8.08 16.68 25.84
N GLU A 195 7.52 15.67 26.50
CA GLU A 195 7.88 14.26 26.32
C GLU A 195 7.55 13.78 24.90
N ARG A 196 6.37 14.17 24.37
CA ARG A 196 5.97 13.79 22.99
C ARG A 196 6.81 14.52 21.94
N VAL A 197 7.12 15.79 22.15
CA VAL A 197 8.00 16.54 21.23
C VAL A 197 9.40 15.91 21.21
N LEU A 198 9.96 15.57 22.37
CA LEU A 198 11.26 14.91 22.47
C LEU A 198 11.24 13.54 21.77
N GLU A 199 10.21 12.73 22.02
CA GLU A 199 10.04 11.42 21.38
C GLU A 199 10.01 11.55 19.84
N VAL A 200 9.28 12.54 19.29
CA VAL A 200 9.21 12.76 17.84
C VAL A 200 10.57 13.20 17.28
N ILE A 201 11.33 14.00 18.01
CA ILE A 201 12.70 14.37 17.61
C ILE A 201 13.63 13.16 17.59
N GLU A 202 13.50 12.26 18.58
CA GLU A 202 14.31 11.03 18.66
C GLU A 202 13.98 10.01 17.57
N ILE A 203 12.73 10.01 17.05
CA ILE A 203 12.30 9.14 15.96
C ILE A 203 12.78 9.68 14.60
N ALA A 204 12.84 11.00 14.42
CA ALA A 204 13.16 11.66 13.16
C ALA A 204 14.66 11.64 12.83
#